data_0d0514f4c52e84a71c2fff0cbb9a9a56
#
_entry.id   0d0514f4c52e84a71c2fff0cbb9a9a56
#
_cell.length_a   1.000
_cell.length_b   1.000
_cell.length_c   1.000
_cell.angle_alpha   90.00
_cell.angle_beta   90.00
_cell.angle_gamma   90.00
#
_symmetry.space_group_name_H-M   'P 1'
#
loop_
_entity.id
_entity.type
_entity.pdbx_description
1 polymer ?
#
loop_
_entity_poly.entity_id
_entity_poly.type
_entity_poly.pdbx_seq_one_letter_code
_entity_poly.pdbx_strand_id
1 'polypeptide(L)' 'METIEVTARFDPQGRITPLNFVWQGRAYRVEDTGRRWEAKDGLHILVMVPGNRAFHLVFDCANGIWKLIRSSEIPTVPQV' A
#
# COMPACT_ATOMS: atom_id res chain seq x y z
N MET A 1 -7.39 -9.32 -4.15
CA MET A 1 -6.58 -8.12 -4.39
C MET A 1 -7.33 -7.20 -5.31
N GLU A 2 -7.46 -5.95 -4.96
CA GLU A 2 -8.25 -5.00 -5.76
C GLU A 2 -7.36 -3.88 -6.25
N THR A 3 -7.65 -3.38 -7.44
CA THR A 3 -6.96 -2.23 -7.97
C THR A 3 -7.55 -0.97 -7.35
N ILE A 4 -6.70 -0.06 -6.90
CA ILE A 4 -7.15 1.16 -6.25
C ILE A 4 -6.42 2.36 -6.83
N GLU A 5 -6.96 3.53 -6.55
CA GLU A 5 -6.34 4.79 -6.95
C GLU A 5 -5.44 5.26 -5.82
N VAL A 6 -4.21 5.57 -6.13
CA VAL A 6 -3.24 6.01 -5.11
C VAL A 6 -2.56 7.27 -5.62
N THR A 7 -2.42 8.25 -4.74
CA THR A 7 -1.57 9.41 -5.00
C THR A 7 -0.25 9.12 -4.31
N ALA A 8 0.82 9.15 -5.06
CA ALA A 8 2.12 8.80 -4.53
C ALA A 8 3.17 9.81 -4.96
N ARG A 9 4.23 9.88 -4.18
CA ARG A 9 5.36 10.73 -4.48
C ARG A 9 6.49 9.85 -4.96
N PHE A 10 7.11 10.25 -6.07
CA PHE A 10 8.28 9.55 -6.61
C PHE A 10 9.43 10.52 -6.47
N ASP A 11 10.37 10.24 -5.60
CA ASP A 11 11.45 11.19 -5.35
C ASP A 11 12.59 10.95 -6.35
N PRO A 12 13.58 11.86 -6.40
CA PRO A 12 14.66 11.72 -7.37
C PRO A 12 15.50 10.45 -7.24
N GLN A 13 15.49 9.82 -6.09
CA GLN A 13 16.21 8.56 -5.93
C GLN A 13 15.34 7.36 -6.29
N GLY A 14 14.13 7.60 -6.76
CA GLY A 14 13.26 6.51 -7.14
C GLY A 14 12.44 5.91 -6.02
N ARG A 15 12.48 6.52 -4.84
CA ARG A 15 11.69 6.01 -3.72
C ARG A 15 10.25 6.41 -3.92
N ILE A 16 9.36 5.47 -3.74
CA ILE A 16 7.93 5.67 -3.93
C ILE A 16 7.26 5.71 -2.57
N THR A 17 6.52 6.78 -2.31
CA THR A 17 5.83 6.94 -1.03
C THR A 17 4.36 7.22 -1.30
N PRO A 18 3.46 6.30 -0.92
CA PRO A 18 2.04 6.57 -1.08
C PRO A 18 1.60 7.64 -0.08
N LEU A 19 0.83 8.60 -0.56
CA LEU A 19 0.38 9.72 0.25
C LEU A 19 -1.09 9.57 0.64
N ASN A 20 -1.91 9.06 -0.25
CA ASN A 20 -3.29 8.75 0.05
C ASN A 20 -3.83 7.78 -0.97
N PHE A 21 -4.95 7.16 -0.68
CA PHE A 21 -5.57 6.23 -1.61
C PHE A 21 -7.07 6.22 -1.41
N VAL A 22 -7.78 5.72 -2.42
CA VAL A 22 -9.22 5.61 -2.37
C VAL A 22 -9.58 4.13 -2.39
N TRP A 23 -10.36 3.70 -1.43
CA TRP A 23 -10.79 2.31 -1.33
C TRP A 23 -12.27 2.28 -0.95
N GLN A 24 -13.04 1.57 -1.77
CA GLN A 24 -14.48 1.45 -1.55
C GLN A 24 -15.15 2.82 -1.40
N GLY A 25 -14.76 3.75 -2.28
CA GLY A 25 -15.35 5.07 -2.31
C GLY A 25 -14.91 6.02 -1.22
N ARG A 26 -13.96 5.61 -0.39
CA ARG A 26 -13.51 6.43 0.72
C ARG A 26 -12.03 6.75 0.56
N ALA A 27 -11.68 8.00 0.81
CA ALA A 27 -10.29 8.44 0.73
C ALA A 27 -9.61 8.24 2.08
N TYR A 28 -8.39 7.71 2.03
CA TYR A 28 -7.59 7.50 3.22
C TYR A 28 -6.27 8.23 3.07
N ARG A 29 -5.88 8.96 4.10
CA ARG A 29 -4.59 9.65 4.11
C ARG A 29 -3.57 8.74 4.77
N VAL A 30 -2.42 8.59 4.16
CA VAL A 30 -1.35 7.78 4.75
C VAL A 30 -0.61 8.62 5.76
N GLU A 31 -0.63 8.21 7.02
CA GLU A 31 0.08 8.93 8.06
C GLU A 31 1.52 8.49 8.14
N ASP A 32 1.77 7.24 7.85
CA ASP A 32 3.12 6.70 7.99
C ASP A 32 3.23 5.46 7.13
N THR A 33 4.44 5.09 6.74
CA THR A 33 4.67 3.85 6.04
C THR A 33 5.53 2.97 6.92
N GLY A 34 5.22 1.70 6.90
CA GLY A 34 5.98 0.74 7.66
C GLY A 34 6.90 -0.04 6.76
N ARG A 35 6.86 -1.33 6.93
CA ARG A 35 7.74 -2.22 6.18
C ARG A 35 7.45 -2.16 4.70
N ARG A 36 8.49 -2.25 3.89
CA ARG A 36 8.34 -2.35 2.45
C ARG A 36 9.31 -3.40 1.92
N TRP A 37 8.90 -4.09 0.88
CA TRP A 37 9.76 -5.11 0.29
C TRP A 37 9.34 -5.32 -1.17
N GLU A 38 10.24 -5.87 -1.97
CA GLU A 38 9.95 -6.14 -3.37
C GLU A 38 9.69 -7.61 -3.57
N ALA A 39 8.73 -7.91 -4.42
CA ALA A 39 8.37 -9.27 -4.77
C ALA A 39 8.09 -9.33 -6.26
N LYS A 40 7.73 -10.50 -6.76
CA LYS A 40 7.48 -10.65 -8.18
C LYS A 40 6.34 -9.78 -8.67
N ASP A 41 5.35 -9.56 -7.85
CA ASP A 41 4.17 -8.79 -8.24
C ASP A 41 4.33 -7.29 -7.99
N GLY A 42 5.45 -6.86 -7.46
CA GLY A 42 5.69 -5.43 -7.30
C GLY A 42 6.27 -5.05 -5.95
N LEU A 43 6.17 -3.78 -5.63
CA LEU A 43 6.67 -3.24 -4.37
C LEU A 43 5.55 -3.25 -3.35
N HIS A 44 5.77 -3.93 -2.26
CA HIS A 44 4.79 -4.04 -1.18
C HIS A 44 5.10 -3.00 -0.11
N ILE A 45 4.10 -2.28 0.35
CA ILE A 45 4.27 -1.25 1.37
C ILE A 45 3.12 -1.34 2.35
N LEU A 46 3.46 -1.45 3.62
CA LEU A 46 2.45 -1.37 4.67
C LEU A 46 2.27 0.09 5.02
N VAL A 47 1.04 0.56 5.07
CA VAL A 47 0.75 1.95 5.36
C VAL A 47 -0.17 2.05 6.57
N MET A 48 -0.02 3.13 7.31
CA MET A 48 -0.85 3.40 8.47
C MET A 48 -1.73 4.59 8.16
N VAL A 49 -3.00 4.48 8.50
CA VAL A 49 -3.95 5.56 8.30
C VAL A 49 -4.58 5.93 9.66
N PRO A 50 -5.26 7.07 9.75
CA PRO A 50 -5.87 7.48 11.02
C PRO A 50 -6.80 6.40 11.55
N GLY A 51 -6.86 6.28 12.85
CA GLY A 51 -7.69 5.28 13.51
C GLY A 51 -6.96 3.99 13.80
N ASN A 52 -5.63 4.01 13.75
CA ASN A 52 -4.81 2.83 14.04
C ASN A 52 -5.10 1.68 13.09
N ARG A 53 -5.34 2.00 11.85
CA ARG A 53 -5.59 0.97 10.83
C ARG A 53 -4.39 0.86 9.92
N ALA A 54 -4.10 -0.35 9.51
CA ALA A 54 -3.01 -0.61 8.58
C ALA A 54 -3.55 -1.25 7.32
N PHE A 55 -2.98 -0.88 6.19
CA PHE A 55 -3.36 -1.46 4.91
C PHE A 55 -2.09 -1.92 4.21
N HIS A 56 -2.24 -2.91 3.36
CA HIS A 56 -1.13 -3.46 2.59
C HIS A 56 -1.34 -3.08 1.13
N LEU A 57 -0.48 -2.21 0.62
CA LEU A 57 -0.56 -1.76 -0.75
C LEU A 57 0.54 -2.39 -1.58
N VAL A 58 0.27 -2.63 -2.85
CA VAL A 58 1.27 -3.19 -3.77
C VAL A 58 1.30 -2.32 -5.01
N PHE A 59 2.48 -1.84 -5.37
CA PHE A 59 2.66 -1.09 -6.60
C PHE A 59 3.22 -2.03 -7.66
N ASP A 60 2.43 -2.30 -8.69
CA ASP A 60 2.84 -3.13 -9.79
C ASP A 60 3.60 -2.25 -10.77
N CYS A 61 4.92 -2.31 -10.71
CA CYS A 61 5.76 -1.44 -11.52
C CYS A 61 5.63 -1.72 -13.01
N ALA A 62 5.35 -2.95 -13.37
CA ALA A 62 5.26 -3.29 -14.79
C ALA A 62 4.05 -2.67 -15.45
N ASN A 63 2.95 -2.55 -14.74
CA ASN A 63 1.72 -2.00 -15.27
C ASN A 63 1.38 -0.61 -14.75
N GLY A 64 2.13 -0.12 -13.78
CA GLY A 64 1.91 1.20 -13.21
C GLY A 64 0.63 1.32 -12.43
N ILE A 65 0.17 0.24 -11.83
CA ILE A 65 -1.08 0.28 -11.06
C ILE A 65 -0.84 -0.14 -9.63
N TRP A 66 -1.73 0.32 -8.77
CA TRP A 66 -1.67 -0.01 -7.35
C TRP A 66 -2.80 -0.98 -7.00
N LYS A 67 -2.49 -1.91 -6.11
CA LYS A 67 -3.45 -2.88 -5.64
C LYS A 67 -3.48 -2.86 -4.12
N LEU A 68 -4.62 -3.22 -3.55
CA LEU A 68 -4.75 -3.31 -2.11
C LEU A 68 -5.00 -4.76 -1.74
N ILE A 69 -4.22 -5.26 -0.79
CA ILE A 69 -4.42 -6.58 -0.25
C ILE A 69 -5.22 -6.40 1.02
N ARG A 70 -6.42 -6.97 1.04
CA ARG A 70 -7.28 -6.81 2.22
C ARG A 70 -6.64 -7.48 3.41
N SER A 71 -6.92 -6.95 4.57
CA SER A 71 -6.33 -7.48 5.78
C SER A 71 -6.62 -8.97 5.94
N SER A 72 -7.76 -9.41 5.47
CA SER A 72 -8.09 -10.82 5.57
C SER A 72 -7.22 -11.68 4.67
N GLU A 73 -6.54 -11.06 3.70
CA GLU A 73 -5.67 -11.78 2.81
C GLU A 73 -4.22 -11.74 3.26
N ILE A 74 -3.92 -10.97 4.25
CA ILE A 74 -2.58 -10.89 4.75
C ILE A 74 -2.38 -12.08 5.66
N PRO A 75 -1.37 -12.86 5.45
CA PRO A 75 -1.13 -14.00 6.25
C PRO A 75 -0.89 -13.51 7.61
N THR A 76 -1.68 -13.84 8.47
CA THR A 76 -1.61 -13.40 9.69
C THR A 76 -0.55 -13.97 10.36
N VAL A 77 0.21 -13.32 10.71
CA VAL A 77 1.11 -13.72 11.33
C VAL A 77 0.80 -13.98 12.58
N PRO A 78 0.83 -14.74 12.97
CA PRO A 78 0.40 -15.01 14.20
C PRO A 78 1.32 -14.55 15.14
N GLN A 79 1.37 -14.23 15.17
CA GLN A 79 1.97 -13.88 15.67
C GLN A 79 2.24 -14.13 16.34
N VAL A 80 2.48 -14.28 16.48
CA VAL A 80 2.62 -14.50 16.87
C VAL A 80 2.72 -14.58 17.21
#